data_12b0dea34d89549e6f1db2e4d2e9765a
#
_entry.id   12b0dea34d89549e6f1db2e4d2e9765a
#
_cell.length_a   1.000
_cell.length_b   1.000
_cell.length_c   1.000
_cell.angle_alpha   90.00
_cell.angle_beta   90.00
_cell.angle_gamma   90.00
#
_symmetry.space_group_name_H-M   'P 1'
#
loop_
_entity.id
_entity.type
_entity.pdbx_description
1 polymer ?
#
loop_
_entity_poly.entity_id
_entity_poly.type
_entity_poly.pdbx_seq_one_letter_code
_entity_poly.pdbx_strand_id
1 'polypeptide(L)'
;MEKRYTLPVAIALVVGTVIGSGVFFKAEAVLTKTGGNLTVGILAFIIMGVVMIISACTFGVVAQSHEGVEGLVGYPAASCGKTYGYYVGWFMAVIYYPSLVSVLSWLPARYFGVLMGWEDAVVGGRTMMLAGVFMVVTYT
;
A
#
# COMPACT_ATOMS: atom_id res chain seq x y z
N MET A 1 -24.87 14.96 -16.15
CA MET A 1 -25.11 13.51 -15.92
C MET A 1 -23.83 12.97 -15.26
N GLU A 2 -23.84 12.85 -13.96
CA GLU A 2 -22.76 12.15 -13.24
C GLU A 2 -22.83 10.68 -13.62
N LYS A 3 -21.81 10.19 -14.29
CA LYS A 3 -21.67 8.77 -14.56
C LYS A 3 -21.34 8.09 -13.23
N ARG A 4 -22.34 7.65 -12.52
CA ARG A 4 -22.15 6.81 -11.32
C ARG A 4 -21.53 5.49 -11.80
N TYR A 5 -20.37 5.18 -11.25
CA TYR A 5 -19.76 3.87 -11.48
C TYR A 5 -20.72 2.76 -11.03
N THR A 6 -20.93 1.78 -11.88
CA THR A 6 -21.73 0.61 -11.50
C THR A 6 -20.98 -0.21 -10.44
N LEU A 7 -21.71 -0.88 -9.56
CA LEU A 7 -21.14 -1.69 -8.47
C LEU A 7 -20.01 -2.64 -8.95
N PRO A 8 -20.13 -3.38 -10.05
CA PRO A 8 -19.07 -4.26 -10.51
C PRO A 8 -17.80 -3.50 -10.94
N VAL A 9 -17.93 -2.29 -11.49
CA VAL A 9 -16.77 -1.46 -11.85
C VAL A 9 -16.07 -0.96 -10.59
N ALA A 10 -16.80 -0.55 -9.57
CA ALA A 10 -16.22 -0.13 -8.29
C ALA A 10 -15.50 -1.31 -7.61
N ILE A 11 -16.10 -2.49 -7.59
CA ILE A 11 -15.47 -3.71 -7.03
C ILE A 11 -14.19 -4.05 -7.83
N ALA A 12 -14.23 -4.03 -9.16
CA ALA A 12 -13.08 -4.33 -9.99
C ALA A 12 -11.91 -3.34 -9.75
N LEU A 13 -12.21 -2.05 -9.59
CA LEU A 13 -11.21 -1.04 -9.25
C LEU A 13 -10.57 -1.30 -7.88
N VAL A 14 -11.39 -1.57 -6.85
CA VAL A 14 -10.88 -1.85 -5.50
C VAL A 14 -10.05 -3.13 -5.50
N VAL A 15 -10.55 -4.21 -6.10
CA VAL A 15 -9.81 -5.48 -6.19
C VAL A 15 -8.51 -5.29 -6.95
N GLY A 16 -8.51 -4.57 -8.07
CA GLY A 16 -7.31 -4.28 -8.86
C GLY A 16 -6.25 -3.45 -8.12
N THR A 17 -6.68 -2.53 -7.26
CA THR A 17 -5.74 -1.74 -6.44
C THR A 17 -5.23 -2.51 -5.22
N VAL A 18 -6.01 -3.41 -4.65
CA VAL A 18 -5.64 -4.22 -3.47
C VAL A 18 -4.77 -5.42 -3.86
N ILE A 19 -5.06 -6.09 -4.97
CA ILE A 19 -4.23 -7.18 -5.52
C ILE A 19 -3.02 -6.55 -6.22
N GLY A 20 -2.10 -6.05 -5.43
CA GLY A 20 -0.82 -5.55 -5.89
C GLY A 20 0.33 -6.49 -5.52
N SER A 21 1.54 -6.04 -5.75
CA SER A 21 2.78 -6.76 -5.40
C SER A 21 2.83 -7.24 -3.95
N GLY A 22 2.16 -6.55 -3.02
CA GLY A 22 2.15 -6.87 -1.60
C GLY A 22 1.61 -8.27 -1.26
N VAL A 23 0.66 -8.79 -2.02
CA VAL A 23 0.09 -10.13 -1.78
C VAL A 23 1.14 -11.22 -1.99
N PHE A 24 1.96 -11.09 -3.03
CA PHE A 24 2.96 -12.10 -3.38
C PHE A 24 4.16 -12.08 -2.42
N PHE A 25 4.62 -10.91 -2.01
CA PHE A 25 5.83 -10.78 -1.18
C PHE A 25 5.58 -11.00 0.31
N LYS A 26 4.41 -10.59 0.79
CA LYS A 26 4.09 -10.73 2.22
C LYS A 26 3.84 -12.17 2.61
N ALA A 27 3.34 -13.02 1.71
CA ALA A 27 3.16 -14.44 1.96
C ALA A 27 4.51 -15.12 2.28
N GLU A 28 5.53 -14.90 1.47
CA GLU A 28 6.89 -15.42 1.70
C GLU A 28 7.48 -14.92 3.02
N ALA A 29 7.38 -13.61 3.27
CA ALA A 29 7.90 -12.99 4.49
C ALA A 29 7.22 -13.51 5.77
N VAL A 30 5.92 -13.75 5.73
CA VAL A 30 5.18 -14.32 6.86
C VAL A 30 5.57 -15.77 7.09
N LEU A 31 5.64 -16.59 6.04
CA LEU A 31 6.07 -17.99 6.15
C LEU A 31 7.49 -18.11 6.72
N THR A 32 8.42 -17.30 6.25
CA THR A 32 9.81 -17.29 6.75
C THR A 32 9.86 -16.91 8.23
N LYS A 33 9.10 -15.90 8.65
CA LYS A 33 9.06 -15.47 10.07
C LYS A 33 8.33 -16.43 11.00
N THR A 34 7.39 -17.22 10.48
CA THR A 34 6.69 -18.27 11.25
C THR A 34 7.44 -19.60 11.27
N GLY A 35 8.70 -19.64 10.82
CA GLY A 35 9.50 -20.86 10.79
C GLY A 35 8.94 -21.94 9.84
N GLY A 36 8.24 -21.54 8.78
CA GLY A 36 7.58 -22.45 7.84
C GLY A 36 6.23 -23.01 8.33
N ASN A 37 5.73 -22.56 9.47
CA ASN A 37 4.45 -23.03 10.00
C ASN A 37 3.28 -22.38 9.27
N LEU A 38 2.70 -23.13 8.34
CA LEU A 38 1.59 -22.66 7.49
C LEU A 38 0.34 -22.29 8.30
N THR A 39 0.05 -23.03 9.38
CA THR A 39 -1.13 -22.77 10.22
C THR A 39 -1.04 -21.38 10.90
N VAL A 40 0.12 -21.03 11.43
CA VAL A 40 0.36 -19.72 12.05
C VAL A 40 0.32 -18.62 11.00
N GLY A 41 0.85 -18.87 9.81
CA GLY A 41 0.78 -17.94 8.68
C GLY A 41 -0.66 -17.64 8.27
N ILE A 42 -1.49 -18.67 8.10
CA ILE A 42 -2.92 -18.52 7.75
C ILE A 42 -3.66 -17.77 8.86
N LEU A 43 -3.44 -18.11 10.12
CA LEU A 43 -4.07 -17.44 11.25
C LEU A 43 -3.75 -15.94 11.26
N ALA A 44 -2.50 -15.56 11.01
CA ALA A 44 -2.10 -14.17 10.91
C ALA A 44 -2.86 -13.43 9.78
N PHE A 45 -3.02 -14.04 8.61
CA PHE A 45 -3.78 -13.46 7.51
C PHE A 45 -5.28 -13.33 7.85
N ILE A 46 -5.87 -14.29 8.54
CA ILE A 46 -7.28 -14.22 8.98
C ILE A 46 -7.47 -13.05 9.95
N ILE A 47 -6.60 -12.92 10.96
CA ILE A 47 -6.68 -11.83 11.94
C ILE A 47 -6.57 -10.48 11.23
N MET A 48 -5.59 -10.32 10.35
CA MET A 48 -5.43 -9.10 9.58
C MET A 48 -6.62 -8.82 8.66
N GLY A 49 -7.21 -9.86 8.07
CA GLY A 49 -8.44 -9.74 7.27
C GLY A 49 -9.61 -9.18 8.07
N VAL A 50 -9.81 -9.66 9.29
CA VAL A 50 -10.86 -9.16 10.19
C VAL A 50 -10.61 -7.69 10.54
N VAL A 51 -9.38 -7.31 10.88
CA VAL A 51 -9.01 -5.91 11.16
C VAL A 51 -9.29 -5.01 9.94
N MET A 52 -8.97 -5.49 8.74
CA MET A 52 -9.25 -4.74 7.50
C MET A 52 -10.74 -4.57 7.24
N ILE A 53 -11.57 -5.58 7.51
CA ILE A 53 -13.03 -5.47 7.38
C ILE A 53 -13.59 -4.43 8.36
N ILE A 54 -13.18 -4.46 9.63
CA ILE A 54 -13.60 -3.49 10.63
C ILE A 54 -13.21 -2.07 10.19
N SER A 55 -11.97 -1.88 9.73
CA SER A 55 -11.48 -0.60 9.23
C SER A 55 -12.30 -0.12 8.02
N ALA A 56 -12.59 -1.00 7.06
CA ALA A 56 -13.41 -0.67 5.89
C ALA A 56 -14.83 -0.24 6.29
N CYS A 57 -15.47 -0.94 7.24
CA CYS A 57 -16.77 -0.55 7.77
C CYS A 57 -16.71 0.83 8.44
N THR A 58 -15.69 1.11 9.22
CA THR A 58 -15.49 2.41 9.87
C THR A 58 -15.37 3.54 8.84
N PHE A 59 -14.53 3.35 7.81
CA PHE A 59 -14.42 4.31 6.71
C PHE A 59 -15.74 4.48 5.95
N GLY A 60 -16.51 3.41 5.75
CA GLY A 60 -17.82 3.46 5.12
C GLY A 60 -18.82 4.34 5.88
N VAL A 61 -18.84 4.24 7.20
CA VAL A 61 -19.68 5.11 8.06
C VAL A 61 -19.25 6.56 8.01
N VAL A 62 -17.93 6.82 8.08
CA VAL A 62 -17.39 8.18 7.99
C VAL A 62 -17.66 8.82 6.62
N ALA A 63 -17.56 8.04 5.55
CA ALA A 63 -17.89 8.50 4.19
C ALA A 63 -19.36 8.88 4.02
N GLN A 64 -20.26 8.14 4.65
CA GLN A 64 -21.72 8.46 4.61
C GLN A 64 -22.05 9.70 5.44
N SER A 65 -21.36 9.95 6.55
CA SER A 65 -21.62 11.10 7.41
C SER A 65 -21.01 12.40 6.89
N HIS A 66 -20.08 12.34 5.95
CA HIS A 66 -19.38 13.51 5.40
C HIS A 66 -19.44 13.50 3.86
N GLU A 67 -20.65 13.63 3.32
CA GLU A 67 -20.86 13.72 1.87
C GLU A 67 -20.13 14.94 1.28
N GLY A 68 -19.37 14.70 0.20
CA GLY A 68 -18.58 15.74 -0.48
C GLY A 68 -17.17 15.96 0.07
N VAL A 69 -16.75 15.16 1.07
CA VAL A 69 -15.36 15.14 1.55
C VAL A 69 -14.64 13.93 0.97
N GLU A 70 -13.53 14.17 0.32
CA GLU A 70 -12.78 13.12 -0.37
C GLU A 70 -11.38 12.92 0.19
N GLY A 71 -10.95 11.66 0.22
CA GLY A 71 -9.57 11.26 0.45
C GLY A 71 -9.14 11.17 1.91
N LEU A 72 -7.95 10.59 2.09
CA LEU A 72 -7.35 10.27 3.39
C LEU A 72 -7.05 11.50 4.26
N VAL A 73 -6.99 12.68 3.69
CA VAL A 73 -6.76 13.94 4.41
C VAL A 73 -8.09 14.65 4.74
N GLY A 74 -9.08 14.53 3.84
CA GLY A 74 -10.37 15.18 3.99
C GLY A 74 -11.18 14.65 5.17
N TYR A 75 -11.26 13.33 5.33
CA TYR A 75 -12.01 12.72 6.44
C TYR A 75 -11.49 13.10 7.83
N PRO A 76 -10.18 13.05 8.13
CA PRO A 76 -9.65 13.55 9.39
C PRO A 76 -9.88 15.05 9.60
N ALA A 77 -9.81 15.85 8.53
CA ALA A 77 -10.07 17.28 8.61
C ALA A 77 -11.54 17.59 8.95
N ALA A 78 -12.46 16.80 8.40
CA ALA A 78 -13.90 16.95 8.66
C ALA A 78 -14.29 16.46 10.06
N SER A 79 -13.69 15.34 10.52
CA SER A 79 -14.03 14.69 11.79
C SER A 79 -13.32 15.33 13.01
N CYS A 80 -12.03 15.68 12.86
CA CYS A 80 -11.17 16.15 13.96
C CYS A 80 -10.72 17.62 13.82
N GLY A 81 -11.13 18.29 12.74
CA GLY A 81 -10.83 19.69 12.49
C GLY A 81 -9.66 19.92 11.52
N LYS A 82 -9.62 21.12 10.95
CA LYS A 82 -8.66 21.51 9.90
C LYS A 82 -7.19 21.37 10.29
N THR A 83 -6.87 21.66 11.55
CA THR A 83 -5.48 21.56 12.06
C THR A 83 -5.00 20.10 12.04
N TYR A 84 -5.87 19.17 12.44
CA TYR A 84 -5.55 17.74 12.39
C TYR A 84 -5.41 17.24 10.95
N GLY A 85 -6.31 17.67 10.05
CA GLY A 85 -6.19 17.37 8.63
C GLY A 85 -4.88 17.86 8.02
N TYR A 86 -4.40 19.05 8.42
CA TYR A 86 -3.10 19.56 8.00
C TYR A 86 -1.94 18.66 8.41
N TYR A 87 -1.90 18.20 9.66
CA TYR A 87 -0.86 17.27 10.13
C TYR A 87 -0.91 15.92 9.41
N VAL A 88 -2.10 15.38 9.14
CA VAL A 88 -2.26 14.16 8.35
C VAL A 88 -1.77 14.36 6.92
N GLY A 89 -2.10 15.48 6.29
CA GLY A 89 -1.62 15.82 4.94
C GLY A 89 -0.09 15.94 4.90
N TRP A 90 0.50 16.61 5.88
CA TRP A 90 1.95 16.73 6.00
C TRP A 90 2.62 15.35 6.18
N PHE A 91 2.10 14.51 7.09
CA PHE A 91 2.59 13.15 7.30
C PHE A 91 2.53 12.31 6.02
N MET A 92 1.41 12.39 5.31
CA MET A 92 1.24 11.69 4.03
C MET A 92 2.26 12.14 2.99
N ALA A 93 2.46 13.46 2.84
CA ALA A 93 3.35 14.02 1.82
C ALA A 93 4.84 13.76 2.13
N VAL A 94 5.26 13.87 3.39
CA VAL A 94 6.68 13.85 3.77
C VAL A 94 7.15 12.46 4.18
N ILE A 95 6.29 11.63 4.75
CA ILE A 95 6.68 10.32 5.30
C ILE A 95 6.07 9.18 4.50
N TYR A 96 4.76 9.16 4.35
CA TYR A 96 4.04 8.02 3.78
C TYR A 96 4.36 7.79 2.29
N TYR A 97 4.13 8.79 1.45
CA TYR A 97 4.37 8.63 0.00
C TYR A 97 5.83 8.39 -0.36
N PRO A 98 6.83 9.11 0.18
CA PRO A 98 8.23 8.82 -0.11
C PRO A 98 8.65 7.41 0.33
N SER A 99 8.18 6.94 1.49
CA SER A 99 8.46 5.58 1.96
C SER A 99 7.86 4.52 1.03
N LEU A 100 6.63 4.74 0.59
CA LEU A 100 5.93 3.84 -0.32
C LEU A 100 6.63 3.76 -1.68
N VAL A 101 7.06 4.89 -2.21
CA VAL A 101 7.81 4.95 -3.48
C VAL A 101 9.17 4.26 -3.36
N SER A 102 9.87 4.45 -2.26
CA SER A 102 11.15 3.77 -2.02
C SER A 102 11.00 2.25 -2.09
N VAL A 103 9.96 1.70 -1.45
CA VAL A 103 9.66 0.26 -1.51
C VAL A 103 9.29 -0.19 -2.91
N LEU A 104 8.41 0.56 -3.60
CA LEU A 104 7.97 0.24 -4.95
C LEU A 104 9.12 0.33 -5.98
N SER A 105 10.10 1.21 -5.77
CA SER A 105 11.27 1.33 -6.64
C SER A 105 12.30 0.23 -6.37
N TRP A 106 12.46 -0.15 -5.11
CA TRP A 106 13.40 -1.21 -4.72
C TRP A 106 13.00 -2.59 -5.26
N LEU A 107 11.71 -2.86 -5.32
CA LEU A 107 11.18 -4.15 -5.74
C LEU A 107 11.58 -4.54 -7.18
N PRO A 108 11.24 -3.73 -8.21
CA PRO A 108 11.63 -4.02 -9.58
C PRO A 108 13.16 -4.05 -9.76
N ALA A 109 13.91 -3.22 -9.04
CA ALA A 109 15.36 -3.24 -9.07
C ALA A 109 15.95 -4.57 -8.56
N ARG A 110 15.37 -5.11 -7.48
CA ARG A 110 15.75 -6.43 -6.96
C ARG A 110 15.49 -7.55 -7.96
N TYR A 111 14.28 -7.58 -8.55
CA TYR A 111 13.96 -8.63 -9.53
C TYR A 111 14.78 -8.53 -10.80
N PHE A 112 15.04 -7.33 -11.27
CA PHE A 112 15.92 -7.12 -12.40
C PHE A 112 17.35 -7.61 -12.09
N GLY A 113 17.86 -7.36 -10.89
CA GLY A 113 19.15 -7.87 -10.44
C GLY A 113 19.22 -9.40 -10.43
N VAL A 114 18.17 -10.05 -9.91
CA VAL A 114 18.05 -11.53 -9.93
C VAL A 114 18.00 -12.06 -11.36
N LEU A 115 17.24 -11.41 -12.24
CA LEU A 115 17.13 -11.79 -13.66
C LEU A 115 18.47 -11.69 -14.39
N MET A 116 19.28 -10.70 -14.04
CA MET A 116 20.64 -10.48 -14.60
C MET A 116 21.71 -11.37 -13.95
N GLY A 117 21.34 -12.23 -13.00
CA GLY A 117 22.26 -13.14 -12.30
C GLY A 117 23.27 -12.42 -11.39
N TRP A 118 22.93 -11.26 -10.87
CA TRP A 118 23.80 -10.56 -9.93
C TRP A 118 23.77 -11.23 -8.56
N GLU A 119 24.92 -11.67 -8.08
CA GLU A 119 25.02 -12.36 -6.77
C GLU A 119 24.58 -11.47 -5.61
N ASP A 120 24.72 -10.14 -5.73
CA ASP A 120 24.31 -9.15 -4.74
C ASP A 120 22.89 -8.58 -4.93
N ALA A 121 22.01 -9.31 -5.62
CA ALA A 121 20.70 -8.81 -6.01
C ALA A 121 19.80 -8.38 -4.83
N VAL A 122 20.10 -8.82 -3.61
CA VAL A 122 19.28 -8.53 -2.42
C VAL A 122 19.71 -7.23 -1.72
N VAL A 123 21.00 -6.95 -1.62
CA VAL A 123 21.56 -5.81 -0.84
C VAL A 123 22.69 -5.08 -1.56
N GLY A 124 23.03 -5.48 -2.77
CA GLY A 124 24.17 -4.93 -3.52
C GLY A 124 24.01 -3.47 -3.93
N GLY A 125 25.09 -2.72 -3.96
CA GLY A 125 25.11 -1.30 -4.34
C GLY A 125 24.51 -1.04 -5.73
N ARG A 126 24.63 -1.99 -6.67
CA ARG A 126 24.01 -1.92 -8.01
C ARG A 126 22.50 -1.93 -7.96
N THR A 127 21.90 -2.78 -7.11
CA THR A 127 20.45 -2.85 -6.92
C THR A 127 19.91 -1.57 -6.30
N MET A 128 20.65 -0.99 -5.35
CA MET A 128 20.29 0.31 -4.77
C MET A 128 20.39 1.44 -5.77
N MET A 129 21.40 1.43 -6.64
CA MET A 129 21.57 2.42 -7.70
C MET A 129 20.42 2.35 -8.71
N LEU A 130 20.03 1.14 -9.13
CA LEU A 130 18.87 0.94 -10.00
C LEU A 130 17.56 1.35 -9.34
N ALA A 131 17.36 1.06 -8.06
CA ALA A 131 16.19 1.53 -7.32
C ALA A 131 16.13 3.06 -7.31
N GLY A 132 17.27 3.74 -7.13
CA GLY A 132 17.37 5.20 -7.26
C GLY A 132 17.00 5.70 -8.65
N VAL A 133 17.48 5.06 -9.71
CA VAL A 133 17.14 5.40 -11.10
C VAL A 133 15.65 5.20 -11.35
N PHE A 134 15.07 4.08 -10.94
CA PHE A 134 13.64 3.83 -11.05
C PHE A 134 12.82 4.88 -10.29
N MET A 135 13.27 5.27 -9.10
CA MET A 135 12.64 6.32 -8.31
C MET A 135 12.61 7.65 -9.05
N VAL A 136 13.73 8.06 -9.64
CA VAL A 136 13.82 9.30 -10.40
C VAL A 136 12.92 9.24 -11.65
N VAL A 137 12.97 8.17 -12.42
CA VAL A 137 12.18 8.00 -13.66
C VAL A 137 10.68 7.97 -13.39
N THR A 138 10.23 7.44 -12.25
CA THR A 138 8.80 7.39 -11.92
C THR A 138 8.27 8.72 -11.36
N TYR A 139 9.16 9.63 -10.93
CA TYR A 139 8.78 10.93 -10.36
C TYR A 139 9.00 12.12 -11.29
N THR A 140 9.66 11.92 -12.42
CA THR A 140 9.85 12.96 -13.44
C THR A 140 8.86 12.81 -14.56
#